data_a65a59b36e82e87d1f24988eac10da40
#
_entry.id   a65a59b36e82e87d1f24988eac10da40
#
_cell.length_a   1.000
_cell.length_b   1.000
_cell.length_c   1.000
_cell.angle_alpha   90.00
_cell.angle_beta   90.00
_cell.angle_gamma   90.00
#
_symmetry.space_group_name_H-M   'P 1'
#
loop_
_entity.id
_entity.type
_entity.pdbx_description
1 polymer ?
#
loop_
_entity_poly.entity_id
_entity_poly.type
_entity_poly.pdbx_seq_one_letter_code
_entity_poly.pdbx_strand_id
1 'polypeptide(L)'
;MGSVVFNGQSVRPGKVVCVGKNYAAHIEEMASVPAENMIVFMKPATSIGTQLFAALDEPLHYEGEICLLMQGGQVAGIGFGLDLTKRETQAKLKAAGLPWERSKAFTGSALFSEFVKAPEDLSQLGLELTVDDELRQKGDVSLMLYPPDVILKE
;
A
#
# COMPACT_ATOMS: atom_id res chain seq x y z
N MET A 1 -11.60 -6.94 -14.20
CA MET A 1 -11.58 -6.18 -12.93
C MET A 1 -10.83 -7.00 -11.91
N GLY A 2 -9.87 -6.38 -11.23
CA GLY A 2 -9.10 -7.05 -10.19
C GLY A 2 -9.97 -7.49 -9.01
N SER A 3 -9.62 -8.61 -8.43
CA SER A 3 -10.26 -9.16 -7.22
C SER A 3 -9.18 -9.55 -6.22
N VAL A 4 -9.56 -9.60 -4.97
CA VAL A 4 -8.76 -10.12 -3.86
C VAL A 4 -9.43 -11.37 -3.30
N VAL A 5 -8.71 -12.17 -2.53
CA VAL A 5 -9.26 -13.33 -1.85
C VAL A 5 -9.44 -12.97 -0.37
N PHE A 6 -10.60 -13.28 0.20
CA PHE A 6 -10.89 -13.13 1.62
C PHE A 6 -11.54 -14.40 2.15
N ASN A 7 -10.86 -15.08 3.05
CA ASN A 7 -11.27 -16.38 3.59
C ASN A 7 -11.66 -17.38 2.48
N GLY A 8 -10.83 -17.52 1.45
CA GLY A 8 -11.04 -18.42 0.31
C GLY A 8 -12.08 -17.93 -0.70
N GLN A 9 -12.72 -16.79 -0.50
CA GLN A 9 -13.73 -16.25 -1.42
C GLN A 9 -13.20 -15.05 -2.20
N SER A 10 -13.57 -14.97 -3.49
CA SER A 10 -13.21 -13.82 -4.32
C SER A 10 -14.07 -12.61 -3.98
N VAL A 11 -13.43 -11.49 -3.67
CA VAL A 11 -14.04 -10.19 -3.37
C VAL A 11 -13.57 -9.18 -4.40
N ARG A 12 -14.45 -8.30 -4.86
CA ARG A 12 -14.12 -7.22 -5.81
C ARG A 12 -14.15 -5.86 -5.10
N PRO A 13 -13.00 -5.31 -4.72
CA PRO A 13 -12.96 -3.95 -4.17
C PRO A 13 -13.32 -2.92 -5.25
N GLY A 14 -14.01 -1.86 -4.86
CA GLY A 14 -14.28 -0.74 -5.76
C GLY A 14 -13.05 0.12 -6.01
N LYS A 15 -12.19 0.24 -5.00
CA LYS A 15 -10.96 1.04 -5.01
C LYS A 15 -9.98 0.54 -3.94
N VAL A 16 -8.74 0.95 -4.08
CA VAL A 16 -7.70 0.84 -3.04
C VAL A 16 -7.33 2.24 -2.60
N VAL A 17 -7.47 2.53 -1.32
CA VAL A 17 -7.06 3.79 -0.71
C VAL A 17 -5.69 3.57 -0.06
N CYS A 18 -4.73 4.41 -0.38
CA CYS A 18 -3.35 4.30 0.09
C CYS A 18 -2.98 5.54 0.92
N VAL A 19 -2.24 5.32 2.00
CA VAL A 19 -1.67 6.40 2.82
C VAL A 19 -0.18 6.46 2.58
N GLY A 20 0.28 7.55 1.99
CA GLY A 20 1.69 7.75 1.67
C GLY A 20 2.45 8.37 2.84
N LYS A 21 3.76 8.03 2.94
CA LYS A 21 4.68 8.57 3.95
C LYS A 21 4.21 8.36 5.40
N ASN A 22 3.66 7.20 5.69
CA ASN A 22 3.10 6.91 7.00
C ASN A 22 4.10 6.35 8.03
N TYR A 23 5.34 6.09 7.63
CA TYR A 23 6.41 5.64 8.52
C TYR A 23 7.53 6.68 8.56
N ALA A 24 7.93 7.11 9.77
CA ALA A 24 8.97 8.13 9.96
C ALA A 24 10.32 7.72 9.34
N ALA A 25 10.74 6.48 9.54
CA ALA A 25 11.97 5.94 8.96
C ALA A 25 11.98 6.02 7.41
N HIS A 26 10.85 5.72 6.77
CA HIS A 26 10.73 5.80 5.31
C HIS A 26 10.84 7.26 4.80
N ILE A 27 10.38 8.23 5.57
CA ILE A 27 10.53 9.66 5.23
C ILE A 27 12.01 10.05 5.25
N GLU A 28 12.76 9.58 6.25
CA GLU A 28 14.20 9.82 6.38
C GLU A 28 14.99 9.17 5.24
N GLU A 29 14.72 7.89 4.94
CA GLU A 29 15.35 7.17 3.81
C GLU A 29 15.16 7.87 2.47
N MET A 30 13.99 8.48 2.26
CA MET A 30 13.67 9.21 1.03
C MET A 30 14.16 10.66 1.04
N ALA A 31 14.88 11.11 2.09
CA ALA A 31 15.29 12.49 2.29
C ALA A 31 14.16 13.50 2.02
N SER A 32 12.94 13.14 2.44
CA SER A 32 11.75 13.93 2.15
C SER A 32 11.24 14.64 3.40
N VAL A 33 10.62 15.80 3.22
CA VAL A 33 10.01 16.55 4.31
C VAL A 33 8.74 15.82 4.77
N PRO A 34 8.49 15.67 6.08
CA PRO A 34 7.21 15.21 6.59
C PRO A 34 6.07 16.07 6.01
N ALA A 35 4.98 15.42 5.63
CA ALA A 35 3.80 16.17 5.19
C ALA A 35 3.08 16.76 6.40
N GLU A 36 2.56 17.99 6.27
CA GLU A 36 1.74 18.61 7.32
C GLU A 36 0.42 17.85 7.54
N ASN A 37 -0.07 17.20 6.50
CA ASN A 37 -1.32 16.43 6.52
C ASN A 37 -1.10 15.02 5.97
N MET A 38 -2.04 14.12 6.29
CA MET A 38 -2.06 12.76 5.74
C MET A 38 -2.10 12.82 4.20
N ILE A 39 -1.14 12.14 3.56
CA ILE A 39 -1.14 12.01 2.12
C ILE A 39 -2.00 10.81 1.74
N VAL A 40 -3.12 11.07 1.10
CA VAL A 40 -4.02 10.02 0.60
C VAL A 40 -3.98 10.01 -0.92
N PHE A 41 -3.84 8.83 -1.52
CA PHE A 41 -3.99 8.62 -2.95
C PHE A 41 -4.72 7.32 -3.22
N MET A 42 -5.17 7.12 -4.44
CA MET A 42 -5.98 5.95 -4.79
C MET A 42 -5.36 5.16 -5.93
N LYS A 43 -5.56 3.83 -5.86
CA LYS A 43 -5.42 2.93 -6.99
C LYS A 43 -6.81 2.42 -7.35
N PRO A 44 -7.23 2.52 -8.63
CA PRO A 44 -8.51 1.95 -9.06
C PRO A 44 -8.47 0.42 -8.95
N ALA A 45 -9.63 -0.22 -8.90
CA ALA A 45 -9.71 -1.68 -8.88
C ALA A 45 -9.02 -2.36 -10.07
N THR A 46 -8.87 -1.65 -11.19
CA THR A 46 -8.13 -2.12 -12.37
C THR A 46 -6.61 -2.17 -12.17
N SER A 47 -6.08 -1.54 -11.12
CA SER A 47 -4.67 -1.64 -10.72
C SER A 47 -4.34 -2.95 -10.01
N ILE A 48 -5.35 -3.68 -9.52
CA ILE A 48 -5.15 -4.95 -8.81
C ILE A 48 -4.69 -6.01 -9.82
N GLY A 49 -3.50 -6.53 -9.56
CA GLY A 49 -2.89 -7.61 -10.33
C GLY A 49 -2.82 -8.92 -9.55
N THR A 50 -2.43 -9.97 -10.26
CA THR A 50 -2.18 -11.32 -9.69
C THR A 50 -0.76 -11.80 -9.96
N GLN A 51 0.04 -11.00 -10.67
CA GLN A 51 1.39 -11.34 -11.07
C GLN A 51 2.32 -10.17 -10.76
N LEU A 52 3.45 -10.49 -10.13
CA LEU A 52 4.50 -9.53 -9.81
C LEU A 52 5.45 -9.39 -11.01
N PHE A 53 5.70 -8.14 -11.39
CA PHE A 53 6.75 -7.78 -12.36
C PHE A 53 7.78 -6.89 -11.67
N ALA A 54 9.07 -7.18 -11.89
CA ALA A 54 10.16 -6.36 -11.38
C ALA A 54 10.37 -5.07 -12.17
N ALA A 55 9.98 -5.08 -13.44
CA ALA A 55 10.09 -3.93 -14.34
C ALA A 55 8.98 -3.95 -15.39
N LEU A 56 8.63 -2.78 -15.89
CA LEU A 56 7.83 -2.54 -17.10
C LEU A 56 8.65 -1.66 -18.06
N ASP A 57 8.21 -0.42 -18.29
CA ASP A 57 8.96 0.63 -19.01
C ASP A 57 10.08 1.25 -18.15
N GLU A 58 10.04 1.03 -16.84
CA GLU A 58 11.09 1.34 -15.86
C GLU A 58 11.13 0.26 -14.78
N PRO A 59 12.21 0.15 -13.98
CA PRO A 59 12.23 -0.71 -12.78
C PRO A 59 11.14 -0.31 -11.81
N LEU A 60 10.43 -1.31 -11.25
CA LEU A 60 9.39 -1.06 -10.24
C LEU A 60 9.98 -1.14 -8.84
N HIS A 61 9.72 -0.11 -8.04
CA HIS A 61 9.93 -0.19 -6.60
C HIS A 61 8.73 -0.89 -5.96
N TYR A 62 9.01 -1.65 -4.92
CA TYR A 62 8.03 -2.32 -4.08
C TYR A 62 7.96 -1.62 -2.72
N GLU A 63 6.76 -1.43 -2.23
CA GLU A 63 6.47 -0.92 -0.89
C GLU A 63 5.53 -1.94 -0.24
N GLY A 64 6.01 -2.66 0.78
CA GLY A 64 5.21 -3.63 1.54
C GLY A 64 4.27 -2.90 2.49
N GLU A 65 3.00 -3.29 2.51
CA GLU A 65 1.95 -2.58 3.22
C GLU A 65 1.08 -3.51 4.06
N ILE A 66 0.70 -3.05 5.25
CA ILE A 66 -0.41 -3.64 6.01
C ILE A 66 -1.70 -3.19 5.33
N CYS A 67 -2.49 -4.16 4.87
CA CYS A 67 -3.72 -3.88 4.14
C CYS A 67 -4.96 -4.24 4.94
N LEU A 68 -5.94 -3.33 4.98
CA LEU A 68 -7.22 -3.53 5.63
C LEU A 68 -8.32 -3.69 4.57
N LEU A 69 -9.06 -4.79 4.63
CA LEU A 69 -10.24 -5.02 3.79
C LEU A 69 -11.47 -4.46 4.49
N MET A 70 -12.10 -3.47 3.86
CA MET A 70 -13.30 -2.82 4.38
C MET A 70 -14.56 -3.45 3.80
N GLN A 71 -15.51 -3.79 4.66
CA GLN A 71 -16.85 -4.24 4.27
C GLN A 71 -17.90 -3.61 5.21
N GLY A 72 -18.95 -3.03 4.65
CA GLY A 72 -20.01 -2.43 5.44
C GLY A 72 -19.54 -1.31 6.39
N GLY A 73 -18.46 -0.59 6.04
CA GLY A 73 -17.89 0.47 6.87
C GLY A 73 -17.01 -0.02 8.04
N GLN A 74 -16.72 -1.32 8.09
CA GLN A 74 -15.88 -1.91 9.13
C GLN A 74 -14.67 -2.66 8.53
N VAL A 75 -13.62 -2.83 9.32
CA VAL A 75 -12.48 -3.68 8.95
C VAL A 75 -12.89 -5.13 9.07
N ALA A 76 -13.07 -5.79 7.93
CA ALA A 76 -13.45 -7.21 7.86
C ALA A 76 -12.23 -8.13 7.82
N GLY A 77 -11.15 -7.70 7.15
CA GLY A 77 -9.97 -8.52 6.96
C GLY A 77 -8.68 -7.73 6.98
N ILE A 78 -7.59 -8.46 7.20
CA ILE A 78 -6.22 -7.97 7.07
C ILE A 78 -5.45 -8.81 6.07
N GLY A 79 -4.51 -8.21 5.39
CA GLY A 79 -3.61 -8.87 4.45
C GLY A 79 -2.33 -8.07 4.26
N PHE A 80 -1.40 -8.65 3.52
CA PHE A 80 -0.21 -8.00 3.05
C PHE A 80 -0.42 -7.52 1.62
N GLY A 81 0.12 -6.34 1.28
CA GLY A 81 0.08 -5.83 -0.07
C GLY A 81 1.42 -5.28 -0.54
N LEU A 82 1.55 -5.15 -1.86
CA LEU A 82 2.64 -4.41 -2.48
C LEU A 82 2.06 -3.22 -3.23
N ASP A 83 2.49 -2.02 -2.84
CA ASP A 83 2.31 -0.79 -3.59
C ASP A 83 3.46 -0.65 -4.59
N LEU A 84 3.29 -1.21 -5.78
CA LEU A 84 4.29 -1.09 -6.83
C LEU A 84 4.30 0.32 -7.39
N THR A 85 5.51 0.85 -7.53
CA THR A 85 5.73 2.26 -7.85
C THR A 85 6.73 2.41 -8.99
N LYS A 86 6.34 3.16 -10.02
CA LYS A 86 7.25 3.71 -11.03
C LYS A 86 7.97 4.91 -10.42
N ARG A 87 9.12 4.67 -9.80
CA ARG A 87 9.80 5.66 -8.96
C ARG A 87 10.34 6.85 -9.75
N GLU A 88 10.91 6.59 -10.93
CA GLU A 88 11.42 7.67 -11.80
C GLU A 88 10.28 8.55 -12.31
N THR A 89 9.20 7.92 -12.75
CA THR A 89 7.97 8.62 -13.16
C THR A 89 7.40 9.44 -12.01
N GLN A 90 7.34 8.88 -10.79
CA GLN A 90 6.86 9.60 -9.61
C GLN A 90 7.71 10.86 -9.30
N ALA A 91 9.04 10.74 -9.40
CA ALA A 91 9.93 11.88 -9.17
C ALA A 91 9.67 13.02 -10.16
N LYS A 92 9.50 12.69 -11.44
CA LYS A 92 9.16 13.66 -12.49
C LYS A 92 7.81 14.33 -12.23
N LEU A 93 6.79 13.55 -11.85
CA LEU A 93 5.45 14.07 -11.54
C LEU A 93 5.48 15.02 -10.34
N LYS A 94 6.17 14.63 -9.25
CA LYS A 94 6.33 15.48 -8.07
C LYS A 94 7.02 16.80 -8.39
N ALA A 95 8.12 16.77 -9.16
CA ALA A 95 8.86 17.96 -9.55
C ALA A 95 8.00 18.92 -10.40
N ALA A 96 7.06 18.38 -11.18
CA ALA A 96 6.15 19.15 -12.03
C ALA A 96 4.82 19.52 -11.33
N GLY A 97 4.60 19.15 -10.07
CA GLY A 97 3.33 19.38 -9.37
C GLY A 97 2.14 18.63 -9.97
N LEU A 98 2.40 17.50 -10.64
CA LEU A 98 1.38 16.70 -11.32
C LEU A 98 0.86 15.57 -10.43
N PRO A 99 -0.36 15.07 -10.69
CA PRO A 99 -0.93 13.91 -10.03
C PRO A 99 -0.08 12.65 -10.19
N TRP A 100 -0.19 11.71 -9.22
CA TRP A 100 0.70 10.53 -9.13
C TRP A 100 0.19 9.29 -9.86
N GLU A 101 -1.01 9.33 -10.46
CA GLU A 101 -1.70 8.16 -11.03
C GLU A 101 -0.83 7.38 -12.02
N ARG A 102 -0.06 8.07 -12.88
CA ARG A 102 0.83 7.41 -13.86
C ARG A 102 1.92 6.56 -13.18
N SER A 103 2.32 6.93 -11.97
CA SER A 103 3.36 6.21 -11.22
C SER A 103 2.79 5.20 -10.21
N LYS A 104 1.55 5.35 -9.79
CA LYS A 104 0.91 4.57 -8.71
C LYS A 104 -0.30 3.74 -9.15
N ALA A 105 -1.01 4.13 -10.22
CA ALA A 105 -2.30 3.54 -10.61
C ALA A 105 -2.28 2.78 -11.94
N PHE A 106 -1.13 2.25 -12.34
CA PHE A 106 -1.00 1.41 -13.53
C PHE A 106 -1.51 -0.02 -13.25
N THR A 107 -1.86 -0.76 -14.31
CA THR A 107 -2.32 -2.15 -14.21
C THR A 107 -1.26 -3.03 -13.54
N GLY A 108 -1.67 -3.79 -12.52
CA GLY A 108 -0.76 -4.64 -11.73
C GLY A 108 0.03 -3.89 -10.66
N SER A 109 -0.26 -2.61 -10.41
CA SER A 109 0.45 -1.81 -9.40
C SER A 109 0.03 -2.09 -7.96
N ALA A 110 -1.03 -2.85 -7.73
CA ALA A 110 -1.47 -3.31 -6.42
C ALA A 110 -1.54 -4.83 -6.40
N LEU A 111 -0.77 -5.46 -5.54
CA LEU A 111 -0.80 -6.90 -5.33
C LEU A 111 -1.15 -7.18 -3.88
N PHE A 112 -1.91 -8.24 -3.63
CA PHE A 112 -2.36 -8.59 -2.30
C PHE A 112 -2.18 -10.08 -2.03
N SER A 113 -1.83 -10.40 -0.79
CA SER A 113 -2.01 -11.74 -0.25
C SER A 113 -3.51 -12.06 -0.14
N GLU A 114 -3.84 -13.28 0.23
CA GLU A 114 -5.16 -13.57 0.76
C GLU A 114 -5.39 -12.73 2.03
N PHE A 115 -6.58 -12.16 2.16
CA PHE A 115 -7.03 -11.51 3.38
C PHE A 115 -7.63 -12.54 4.33
N VAL A 116 -7.29 -12.43 5.60
CA VAL A 116 -7.87 -13.21 6.68
C VAL A 116 -8.70 -12.31 7.59
N LYS A 117 -9.56 -12.89 8.42
CA LYS A 117 -10.39 -12.11 9.37
C LYS A 117 -9.51 -11.19 10.22
N ALA A 118 -9.91 -9.92 10.30
CA ALA A 118 -9.20 -8.94 11.13
C ALA A 118 -9.27 -9.32 12.62
N PRO A 119 -8.16 -9.14 13.37
CA PRO A 119 -8.20 -9.21 14.83
C PRO A 119 -8.98 -8.02 15.39
N GLU A 120 -9.40 -8.10 16.65
CA GLU A 120 -10.07 -6.98 17.33
C GLU A 120 -9.10 -5.81 17.58
N ASP A 121 -7.84 -6.12 17.90
CA ASP A 121 -6.77 -5.15 18.13
C ASP A 121 -5.83 -5.09 16.93
N LEU A 122 -5.89 -4.00 16.17
CA LEU A 122 -5.01 -3.75 15.03
C LEU A 122 -3.64 -3.19 15.43
N SER A 123 -3.45 -2.77 16.69
CA SER A 123 -2.20 -2.14 17.14
C SER A 123 -1.01 -3.11 17.16
N GLN A 124 -1.29 -4.42 17.17
CA GLN A 124 -0.28 -5.47 17.19
C GLN A 124 0.18 -5.93 15.79
N LEU A 125 -0.36 -5.32 14.73
CA LEU A 125 0.00 -5.70 13.37
C LEU A 125 1.40 -5.23 13.03
N GLY A 126 2.15 -6.10 12.36
CA GLY A 126 3.46 -5.79 11.80
C GLY A 126 3.62 -6.43 10.44
N LEU A 127 4.66 -6.04 9.73
CA LEU A 127 5.06 -6.62 8.47
C LEU A 127 6.57 -6.85 8.39
N GLU A 128 6.94 -7.88 7.66
CA GLU A 128 8.31 -8.12 7.21
C GLU A 128 8.26 -8.46 5.72
N LEU A 129 9.17 -7.90 4.96
CA LEU A 129 9.35 -8.19 3.54
C LEU A 129 10.79 -8.64 3.31
N THR A 130 10.94 -9.83 2.75
CA THR A 130 12.23 -10.37 2.30
C THR A 130 12.25 -10.50 0.78
N VAL A 131 13.39 -10.24 0.17
CA VAL A 131 13.65 -10.45 -1.25
C VAL A 131 14.98 -11.19 -1.36
N ASP A 132 14.98 -12.33 -2.02
CA ASP A 132 16.15 -13.21 -2.15
C ASP A 132 16.80 -13.53 -0.78
N ASP A 133 15.96 -13.90 0.19
CA ASP A 133 16.32 -14.21 1.60
C ASP A 133 16.92 -13.03 2.39
N GLU A 134 16.98 -11.83 1.83
CA GLU A 134 17.40 -10.62 2.53
C GLU A 134 16.19 -9.81 3.04
N LEU A 135 16.22 -9.45 4.31
CA LEU A 135 15.23 -8.56 4.90
C LEU A 135 15.34 -7.16 4.26
N ARG A 136 14.26 -6.72 3.62
CA ARG A 136 14.19 -5.43 2.91
C ARG A 136 13.33 -4.40 3.64
N GLN A 137 12.30 -4.87 4.34
CA GLN A 137 11.41 -3.98 5.07
C GLN A 137 10.91 -4.69 6.33
N LYS A 138 10.88 -3.95 7.44
CA LYS A 138 10.29 -4.38 8.70
C LYS A 138 9.64 -3.17 9.35
N GLY A 139 8.40 -3.33 9.78
CA GLY A 139 7.66 -2.28 10.47
C GLY A 139 6.43 -2.84 11.18
N ASP A 140 5.86 -2.01 12.02
CA ASP A 140 4.63 -2.31 12.74
C ASP A 140 3.79 -1.05 12.92
N VAL A 141 2.57 -1.21 13.42
CA VAL A 141 1.61 -0.11 13.61
C VAL A 141 2.14 0.96 14.57
N SER A 142 3.00 0.62 15.54
CA SER A 142 3.55 1.59 16.50
C SER A 142 4.50 2.60 15.85
N LEU A 143 5.05 2.28 14.69
CA LEU A 143 5.94 3.14 13.90
C LEU A 143 5.19 4.06 12.92
N MET A 144 3.87 3.91 12.82
CA MET A 144 3.05 4.73 11.94
C MET A 144 2.83 6.13 12.51
N LEU A 145 2.88 7.14 11.65
CA LEU A 145 2.47 8.51 11.99
C LEU A 145 0.95 8.59 12.16
N TYR A 146 0.21 7.87 11.34
CA TYR A 146 -1.24 7.74 11.37
C TYR A 146 -1.59 6.26 11.56
N PRO A 147 -1.88 5.80 12.77
CA PRO A 147 -2.29 4.42 13.02
C PRO A 147 -3.68 4.13 12.40
N PRO A 148 -4.06 2.85 12.24
CA PRO A 148 -5.29 2.46 11.55
C PRO A 148 -6.56 3.17 12.02
N ASP A 149 -6.71 3.39 13.32
CA ASP A 149 -7.89 4.06 13.90
C ASP A 149 -7.97 5.55 13.52
N VAL A 150 -6.85 6.20 13.25
CA VAL A 150 -6.78 7.58 12.74
C VAL A 150 -7.11 7.59 11.24
N ILE A 151 -6.49 6.71 10.46
CA ILE A 151 -6.74 6.60 9.02
C ILE A 151 -8.23 6.34 8.72
N LEU A 152 -8.87 5.49 9.52
CA LEU A 152 -10.27 5.11 9.31
C LEU A 152 -11.29 6.19 9.69
N LYS A 153 -10.86 7.24 10.39
CA LYS A 153 -11.71 8.40 10.74
C LYS A 153 -11.63 9.53 9.72
N GLU A 154 -10.54 9.58 8.95
CA GLU A 154 -10.34 10.53 7.85
C GLU A 154 -11.19 10.16 6.61
#